data_8f46d4fd68943e20950050c3e7ac9f1e
#
_entry.id   8f46d4fd68943e20950050c3e7ac9f1e
#
_cell.length_a   1.000
_cell.length_b   1.000
_cell.length_c   1.000
_cell.angle_alpha   90.00
_cell.angle_beta   90.00
_cell.angle_gamma   90.00
#
_symmetry.space_group_name_H-M   'P 1'
#
loop_
_entity.id
_entity.type
_entity.pdbx_description
1 polymer ?
#
loop_
_entity_poly.entity_id
_entity_poly.type
_entity_poly.pdbx_seq_one_letter_code
_entity_poly.pdbx_strand_id
1 'polypeptide(L)'
;MRRLLAALCTVLCAGLSAALLLLASPAWAGPVDWHEVAQGPEGRQWWDAGSLRINRDGNLTVLSRFQPATPADQPLNRDGSEPRPPASDLYVMEIDCGQDLFRDTSINGIPQWGSSWQVVRGDGLIEATIKAVCAAGADLLAGS
;
A
#
# COMPACT_ATOMS: atom_id res chain seq x y z
N MET A 1 22.88 -21.79 -47.12
CA MET A 1 21.74 -22.10 -46.23
C MET A 1 21.99 -21.76 -44.75
N ARG A 2 23.06 -22.21 -44.10
CA ARG A 2 23.33 -21.92 -42.67
C ARG A 2 23.40 -20.42 -42.30
N ARG A 3 23.98 -19.59 -43.16
CA ARG A 3 24.12 -18.14 -42.93
C ARG A 3 22.79 -17.37 -43.05
N LEU A 4 21.88 -17.82 -43.92
CA LEU A 4 20.55 -17.25 -44.10
C LEU A 4 19.65 -17.57 -42.92
N LEU A 5 19.72 -18.79 -42.38
CA LEU A 5 18.97 -19.19 -41.18
C LEU A 5 19.42 -18.43 -39.91
N ALA A 6 20.73 -18.17 -39.76
CA ALA A 6 21.26 -17.40 -38.64
C ALA A 6 20.79 -15.93 -38.68
N ALA A 7 20.77 -15.31 -39.86
CA ALA A 7 20.30 -13.95 -40.04
C ALA A 7 18.79 -13.81 -39.79
N LEU A 8 17.98 -14.79 -40.18
CA LEU A 8 16.54 -14.82 -39.89
C LEU A 8 16.24 -14.96 -38.37
N CYS A 9 16.98 -15.82 -37.67
CA CYS A 9 16.83 -15.96 -36.21
C CYS A 9 17.18 -14.67 -35.46
N THR A 10 18.23 -13.95 -35.83
CA THR A 10 18.62 -12.70 -35.17
C THR A 10 17.59 -11.59 -35.37
N VAL A 11 17.01 -11.48 -36.55
CA VAL A 11 15.98 -10.48 -36.86
C VAL A 11 14.67 -10.80 -36.11
N LEU A 12 14.28 -12.07 -36.04
CA LEU A 12 13.08 -12.50 -35.26
C LEU A 12 13.26 -12.29 -33.77
N CYS A 13 14.41 -12.62 -33.19
CA CYS A 13 14.67 -12.39 -31.76
C CYS A 13 14.70 -10.89 -31.41
N ALA A 14 15.30 -10.04 -32.27
CA ALA A 14 15.32 -8.60 -32.05
C ALA A 14 13.92 -7.98 -32.16
N GLY A 15 13.10 -8.45 -33.09
CA GLY A 15 11.71 -8.01 -33.24
C GLY A 15 10.81 -8.40 -32.03
N LEU A 16 10.99 -9.63 -31.53
CA LEU A 16 10.24 -10.11 -30.37
C LEU A 16 10.60 -9.34 -29.08
N SER A 17 11.89 -9.04 -28.90
CA SER A 17 12.35 -8.27 -27.73
C SER A 17 11.83 -6.82 -27.74
N ALA A 18 11.80 -6.18 -28.90
CA ALA A 18 11.25 -4.83 -29.04
C ALA A 18 9.72 -4.80 -28.79
N ALA A 19 9.00 -5.81 -29.26
CA ALA A 19 7.55 -5.91 -29.02
C ALA A 19 7.20 -6.13 -27.54
N LEU A 20 8.00 -6.91 -26.79
CA LEU A 20 7.78 -7.09 -25.34
C LEU A 20 8.01 -5.80 -24.55
N LEU A 21 8.97 -4.97 -24.94
CA LEU A 21 9.24 -3.69 -24.29
C LEU A 21 8.11 -2.67 -24.49
N LEU A 22 7.39 -2.74 -25.61
CA LEU A 22 6.25 -1.86 -25.91
C LEU A 22 4.97 -2.27 -25.14
N LEU A 23 4.88 -3.49 -24.63
CA LEU A 23 3.76 -3.98 -23.83
C LEU A 23 3.96 -3.74 -22.33
N ALA A 24 5.12 -3.30 -21.89
CA ALA A 24 5.37 -2.89 -20.52
C ALA A 24 4.64 -1.56 -20.28
N SER A 25 3.39 -1.63 -19.81
CA SER A 25 2.69 -0.45 -19.31
C SER A 25 3.52 0.17 -18.19
N PRO A 26 3.86 1.46 -18.24
CA PRO A 26 4.53 2.11 -17.13
C PRO A 26 3.64 1.94 -15.89
N ALA A 27 4.19 1.32 -14.83
CA ALA A 27 3.54 1.32 -13.53
C ALA A 27 3.57 2.78 -13.03
N TRP A 28 2.49 3.49 -13.23
CA TRP A 28 2.31 4.85 -12.70
C TRP A 28 2.05 4.70 -11.20
N ALA A 29 3.11 4.65 -10.42
CA ALA A 29 3.01 4.97 -9.01
C ALA A 29 2.75 6.48 -8.95
N GLY A 30 1.56 6.87 -8.52
CA GLY A 30 1.27 8.27 -8.23
C GLY A 30 2.24 8.81 -7.16
N PRO A 31 2.39 10.13 -7.04
CA PRO A 31 3.15 10.71 -5.94
C PRO A 31 2.54 10.25 -4.61
N VAL A 32 3.40 9.93 -3.66
CA VAL A 32 2.98 9.59 -2.29
C VAL A 32 2.38 10.84 -1.64
N ASP A 33 1.17 10.72 -1.10
CA ASP A 33 0.42 11.79 -0.44
C ASP A 33 -0.12 11.30 0.91
N TRP A 34 0.69 11.48 1.96
CA TRP A 34 0.38 10.99 3.30
C TRP A 34 -0.57 11.93 4.05
N HIS A 35 -1.71 11.39 4.45
CA HIS A 35 -2.68 12.04 5.34
C HIS A 35 -2.67 11.37 6.70
N GLU A 36 -2.31 12.12 7.73
CA GLU A 36 -2.41 11.65 9.11
C GLU A 36 -3.88 11.66 9.55
N VAL A 37 -4.34 10.54 10.13
CA VAL A 37 -5.75 10.41 10.52
C VAL A 37 -5.98 10.71 11.99
N ALA A 38 -5.15 10.16 12.86
CA ALA A 38 -5.26 10.34 14.28
C ALA A 38 -3.94 10.04 14.97
N GLN A 39 -3.79 10.55 16.19
CA GLN A 39 -2.77 10.14 17.15
C GLN A 39 -3.47 9.52 18.35
N GLY A 40 -2.94 8.41 18.81
CA GLY A 40 -3.40 7.74 20.02
C GLY A 40 -2.23 7.41 20.95
N PRO A 41 -2.53 6.86 22.12
CA PRO A 41 -1.49 6.40 23.04
C PRO A 41 -0.64 5.27 22.45
N GLU A 42 -1.16 4.56 21.46
CA GLU A 42 -0.50 3.46 20.78
C GLU A 42 0.48 3.93 19.70
N GLY A 43 0.26 5.13 19.13
CA GLY A 43 1.08 5.65 18.05
C GLY A 43 0.34 6.61 17.12
N ARG A 44 0.83 6.67 15.87
CA ARG A 44 0.33 7.54 14.80
C ARG A 44 0.06 6.72 13.56
N GLN A 45 -0.99 7.07 12.82
CA GLN A 45 -1.35 6.40 11.58
C GLN A 45 -1.62 7.39 10.46
N TRP A 46 -1.19 6.99 9.25
CA TRP A 46 -1.38 7.73 8.00
C TRP A 46 -1.89 6.79 6.92
N TRP A 47 -2.58 7.35 5.95
CA TRP A 47 -2.92 6.69 4.70
C TRP A 47 -2.43 7.54 3.53
N ASP A 48 -2.14 6.89 2.40
CA ASP A 48 -1.59 7.53 1.20
C ASP A 48 -2.68 7.70 0.15
N ALA A 49 -3.15 8.95 -0.04
CA ALA A 49 -4.16 9.28 -1.03
C ALA A 49 -3.69 8.99 -2.47
N GLY A 50 -2.39 9.09 -2.72
CA GLY A 50 -1.80 8.76 -4.03
C GLY A 50 -1.92 7.27 -4.39
N SER A 51 -2.07 6.38 -3.40
CA SER A 51 -2.22 4.93 -3.58
C SER A 51 -3.67 4.45 -3.63
N LEU A 52 -4.65 5.32 -3.32
CA LEU A 52 -6.06 4.93 -3.23
C LEU A 52 -6.59 4.44 -4.58
N ARG A 53 -7.13 3.23 -4.62
CA ARG A 53 -7.68 2.57 -5.82
C ARG A 53 -8.90 1.75 -5.44
N ILE A 54 -9.75 1.48 -6.43
CA ILE A 54 -10.79 0.47 -6.34
C ILE A 54 -10.31 -0.81 -7.01
N ASN A 55 -10.53 -1.96 -6.38
CA ASN A 55 -10.19 -3.25 -6.94
C ASN A 55 -11.36 -3.86 -7.75
N ARG A 56 -11.15 -5.08 -8.31
CA ARG A 56 -12.17 -5.75 -9.13
C ARG A 56 -13.40 -6.20 -8.35
N ASP A 57 -13.26 -6.36 -7.05
CA ASP A 57 -14.33 -6.80 -6.15
C ASP A 57 -15.16 -5.61 -5.62
N GLY A 58 -14.83 -4.38 -6.04
CA GLY A 58 -15.49 -3.17 -5.61
C GLY A 58 -15.01 -2.62 -4.26
N ASN A 59 -13.92 -3.17 -3.70
CA ASN A 59 -13.33 -2.71 -2.46
C ASN A 59 -12.25 -1.65 -2.72
N LEU A 60 -12.04 -0.77 -1.77
CA LEU A 60 -10.93 0.17 -1.81
C LEU A 60 -9.62 -0.53 -1.38
N THR A 61 -8.52 -0.17 -2.03
CA THR A 61 -7.17 -0.54 -1.62
C THR A 61 -6.36 0.71 -1.39
N VAL A 62 -5.55 0.72 -0.33
CA VAL A 62 -4.76 1.88 0.07
C VAL A 62 -3.49 1.45 0.81
N LEU A 63 -2.41 2.20 0.63
CA LEU A 63 -1.21 2.07 1.46
C LEU A 63 -1.42 2.84 2.77
N SER A 64 -1.18 2.20 3.89
CA SER A 64 -1.25 2.79 5.22
C SER A 64 0.09 2.62 5.94
N ARG A 65 0.40 3.54 6.83
CA ARG A 65 1.60 3.53 7.66
C ARG A 65 1.23 3.72 9.12
N PHE A 66 1.71 2.83 9.97
CA PHE A 66 1.59 2.95 11.41
C PHE A 66 2.98 3.14 12.04
N GLN A 67 3.11 4.10 12.95
CA GLN A 67 4.30 4.31 13.76
C GLN A 67 3.92 4.18 15.23
N PRO A 68 4.45 3.14 15.93
CA PRO A 68 4.20 2.98 17.35
C PRO A 68 4.69 4.19 18.15
N ALA A 69 4.03 4.48 19.27
CA ALA A 69 4.50 5.50 20.19
C ALA A 69 5.85 5.10 20.79
N THR A 70 6.70 6.08 21.06
CA THR A 70 7.93 5.83 21.84
C THR A 70 7.52 5.54 23.27
N PRO A 71 7.98 4.43 23.88
CA PRO A 71 7.70 4.14 25.28
C PRO A 71 8.18 5.29 26.18
N ALA A 72 7.32 5.72 27.11
CA ALA A 72 7.62 6.85 28.01
C ALA A 72 8.79 6.57 28.97
N ASP A 73 9.09 5.31 29.19
CA ASP A 73 10.17 4.82 30.08
C ASP A 73 11.48 4.53 29.34
N GLN A 74 11.55 4.85 28.05
CA GLN A 74 12.76 4.63 27.27
C GLN A 74 13.87 5.61 27.71
N PRO A 75 15.04 5.12 28.17
CA PRO A 75 16.10 5.98 28.63
C PRO A 75 16.68 6.82 27.47
N LEU A 76 17.19 8.01 27.80
CA LEU A 76 17.95 8.81 26.86
C LEU A 76 19.16 8.03 26.33
N ASN A 77 19.58 8.35 25.13
CA ASN A 77 20.80 7.84 24.54
C ASN A 77 22.02 8.25 25.40
N ARG A 78 23.17 7.59 25.20
CA ARG A 78 24.40 7.89 25.94
C ARG A 78 24.89 9.34 25.80
N ASP A 79 24.51 10.01 24.72
CA ASP A 79 24.83 11.42 24.42
C ASP A 79 23.79 12.41 24.99
N GLY A 80 22.79 11.92 25.74
CA GLY A 80 21.71 12.71 26.30
C GLY A 80 20.59 13.07 25.31
N SER A 81 20.66 12.59 24.08
CA SER A 81 19.58 12.78 23.10
C SER A 81 18.39 11.86 23.36
N GLU A 82 17.22 12.25 22.85
CA GLU A 82 16.03 11.39 22.88
C GLU A 82 16.24 10.12 22.03
N PRO A 83 15.67 8.99 22.45
CA PRO A 83 15.71 7.76 21.66
C PRO A 83 14.99 7.96 20.33
N ARG A 84 15.50 7.29 19.30
CA ARG A 84 14.86 7.31 17.98
C ARG A 84 13.46 6.68 18.08
N PRO A 85 12.44 7.30 17.48
CA PRO A 85 11.12 6.69 17.40
C PRO A 85 11.18 5.28 16.80
N PRO A 86 10.29 4.37 17.20
CA PRO A 86 10.18 3.05 16.58
C PRO A 86 10.01 3.14 15.06
N ALA A 87 10.48 2.12 14.35
CA ALA A 87 10.26 2.03 12.91
C ALA A 87 8.76 1.96 12.59
N SER A 88 8.37 2.56 11.47
CA SER A 88 6.99 2.46 10.99
C SER A 88 6.79 1.16 10.23
N ASP A 89 5.62 0.55 10.38
CA ASP A 89 5.15 -0.53 9.54
C ASP A 89 4.28 0.00 8.40
N LEU A 90 4.38 -0.63 7.22
CA LEU A 90 3.60 -0.32 6.03
C LEU A 90 2.61 -1.45 5.76
N TYR A 91 1.36 -1.08 5.52
CA TYR A 91 0.26 -2.00 5.26
C TYR A 91 -0.38 -1.66 3.91
N VAL A 92 -0.65 -2.66 3.09
CA VAL A 92 -1.60 -2.51 2.00
C VAL A 92 -2.93 -3.04 2.52
N MET A 93 -3.84 -2.12 2.78
CA MET A 93 -5.17 -2.43 3.29
C MET A 93 -6.15 -2.59 2.14
N GLU A 94 -7.04 -3.57 2.25
CA GLU A 94 -8.25 -3.69 1.46
C GLU A 94 -9.44 -3.43 2.36
N ILE A 95 -10.38 -2.57 1.91
CA ILE A 95 -11.46 -2.04 2.74
C ILE A 95 -12.78 -2.21 2.01
N ASP A 96 -13.74 -2.88 2.65
CA ASP A 96 -15.15 -2.92 2.27
C ASP A 96 -15.90 -1.85 3.06
N CYS A 97 -16.12 -0.70 2.44
CA CYS A 97 -16.80 0.43 3.08
C CYS A 97 -18.29 0.18 3.34
N GLY A 98 -18.90 -0.76 2.63
CA GLY A 98 -20.31 -1.10 2.80
C GLY A 98 -20.59 -1.97 4.02
N GLN A 99 -19.60 -2.76 4.43
CA GLN A 99 -19.72 -3.71 5.54
C GLN A 99 -18.86 -3.32 6.76
N ASP A 100 -18.12 -2.22 6.70
CA ASP A 100 -17.14 -1.82 7.73
C ASP A 100 -16.12 -2.93 8.03
N LEU A 101 -15.59 -3.55 6.96
CA LEU A 101 -14.59 -4.60 7.04
C LEU A 101 -13.27 -4.14 6.41
N PHE A 102 -12.18 -4.66 6.94
CA PHE A 102 -10.85 -4.49 6.35
C PHE A 102 -10.01 -5.75 6.46
N ARG A 103 -8.97 -5.83 5.67
CA ARG A 103 -7.89 -6.82 5.81
C ARG A 103 -6.58 -6.25 5.28
N ASP A 104 -5.46 -6.71 5.84
CA ASP A 104 -4.15 -6.39 5.32
C ASP A 104 -3.75 -7.44 4.28
N THR A 105 -3.53 -6.99 3.05
CA THR A 105 -3.09 -7.85 1.95
C THR A 105 -1.58 -7.91 1.82
N SER A 106 -0.86 -6.94 2.41
CA SER A 106 0.59 -6.93 2.54
C SER A 106 1.04 -6.17 3.79
N ILE A 107 2.10 -6.62 4.43
CA ILE A 107 2.76 -5.96 5.56
C ILE A 107 4.24 -5.83 5.24
N ASN A 108 4.77 -4.60 5.22
CA ASN A 108 6.17 -4.30 4.87
C ASN A 108 6.62 -4.93 3.53
N GLY A 109 5.72 -4.96 2.55
CA GLY A 109 5.95 -5.55 1.25
C GLY A 109 5.83 -7.09 1.19
N ILE A 110 5.51 -7.75 2.32
CA ILE A 110 5.31 -9.19 2.39
C ILE A 110 3.82 -9.50 2.21
N PRO A 111 3.42 -10.21 1.13
CA PRO A 111 2.02 -10.58 0.92
C PRO A 111 1.46 -11.43 2.06
N GLN A 112 0.24 -11.13 2.48
CA GLN A 112 -0.49 -11.86 3.52
C GLN A 112 -1.47 -12.83 2.86
N TRP A 113 -0.98 -14.00 2.47
CA TRP A 113 -1.80 -15.02 1.81
C TRP A 113 -2.86 -15.57 2.77
N GLY A 114 -4.13 -15.42 2.38
CA GLY A 114 -5.25 -15.90 3.19
C GLY A 114 -5.61 -15.00 4.37
N SER A 115 -5.25 -13.71 4.33
CA SER A 115 -5.71 -12.74 5.33
C SER A 115 -7.24 -12.71 5.39
N SER A 116 -7.79 -12.82 6.58
CA SER A 116 -9.24 -12.78 6.81
C SER A 116 -9.75 -11.37 7.01
N TRP A 117 -10.99 -11.14 6.62
CA TRP A 117 -11.70 -9.90 6.90
C TRP A 117 -11.88 -9.69 8.41
N GLN A 118 -11.65 -8.48 8.85
CA GLN A 118 -11.75 -8.04 10.23
C GLN A 118 -12.79 -6.95 10.35
N VAL A 119 -13.52 -6.94 11.45
CA VAL A 119 -14.51 -5.89 11.73
C VAL A 119 -13.81 -4.66 12.28
N VAL A 120 -14.18 -3.50 11.78
CA VAL A 120 -13.67 -2.21 12.24
C VAL A 120 -14.31 -1.86 13.59
N ARG A 121 -13.81 -2.43 14.70
CA ARG A 121 -14.30 -2.09 16.04
C ARG A 121 -13.20 -2.19 17.08
N GLY A 122 -13.12 -1.18 17.96
CA GLY A 122 -12.25 -1.21 19.14
C GLY A 122 -10.84 -0.70 18.94
N ASP A 123 -10.40 -0.46 17.70
CA ASP A 123 -9.15 0.21 17.39
C ASP A 123 -9.44 1.58 16.77
N GLY A 124 -9.28 2.63 17.58
CA GLY A 124 -9.63 3.99 17.16
C GLY A 124 -8.80 4.52 15.98
N LEU A 125 -7.54 4.04 15.81
CA LEU A 125 -6.69 4.44 14.69
C LEU A 125 -7.15 3.77 13.40
N ILE A 126 -7.44 2.48 13.42
CA ILE A 126 -7.98 1.75 12.26
C ILE A 126 -9.34 2.29 11.86
N GLU A 127 -10.24 2.53 12.84
CA GLU A 127 -11.56 3.12 12.59
C GLU A 127 -11.45 4.49 11.92
N ALA A 128 -10.59 5.38 12.42
CA ALA A 128 -10.35 6.69 11.84
C ALA A 128 -9.76 6.60 10.42
N THR A 129 -8.84 5.66 10.19
CA THR A 129 -8.25 5.42 8.87
C THR A 129 -9.31 4.99 7.86
N ILE A 130 -10.11 3.98 8.18
CA ILE A 130 -11.14 3.45 7.29
C ILE A 130 -12.19 4.51 6.98
N LYS A 131 -12.64 5.27 7.99
CA LYS A 131 -13.56 6.39 7.79
C LYS A 131 -13.02 7.44 6.83
N ALA A 132 -11.74 7.82 6.98
CA ALA A 132 -11.11 8.80 6.10
C ALA A 132 -10.96 8.27 4.67
N VAL A 133 -10.52 7.02 4.52
CA VAL A 133 -10.33 6.36 3.22
C VAL A 133 -11.67 6.17 2.49
N CYS A 134 -12.71 5.70 3.18
CA CYS A 134 -14.05 5.54 2.60
C CYS A 134 -14.66 6.88 2.17
N ALA A 135 -14.45 7.94 2.96
CA ALA A 135 -14.89 9.28 2.56
C ALA A 135 -14.15 9.78 1.30
N ALA A 136 -12.84 9.58 1.23
CA ALA A 136 -12.04 9.99 0.08
C ALA A 136 -12.31 9.14 -1.18
N GLY A 137 -12.66 7.87 -1.00
CA GLY A 137 -12.96 6.93 -2.08
C GLY A 137 -14.41 6.93 -2.56
N ALA A 138 -15.28 7.79 -2.02
CA ALA A 138 -16.71 7.79 -2.33
C ALA A 138 -17.03 7.89 -3.83
N ASP A 139 -16.29 8.74 -4.57
CA ASP A 139 -16.48 8.91 -6.01
C ASP A 139 -16.04 7.66 -6.80
N LEU A 140 -15.00 6.96 -6.34
CA LEU A 140 -14.55 5.71 -6.93
C LEU A 140 -15.59 4.60 -6.75
N LEU A 141 -16.21 4.54 -5.57
CA LEU A 141 -17.26 3.56 -5.25
C LEU A 141 -18.56 3.85 -6.01
N ALA A 142 -18.91 5.11 -6.25
CA ALA A 142 -20.11 5.50 -7.00
C ALA A 142 -20.00 5.24 -8.50
N GLY A 143 -18.80 5.12 -9.06
CA GLY A 143 -18.54 4.89 -10.48
C GLY A 143 -18.29 3.43 -10.86
N SER A 144 -18.35 2.50 -9.90
CA SER A 144 -18.06 1.07 -10.06
C SER A 144 -19.27 0.23 -10.45
#